data_675c5bf0ad6d2f4578db08d8212587e0
#
_entry.id   675c5bf0ad6d2f4578db08d8212587e0
#
_cell.length_a   1.000
_cell.length_b   1.000
_cell.length_c   1.000
_cell.angle_alpha   90.00
_cell.angle_beta   90.00
_cell.angle_gamma   90.00
#
_symmetry.space_group_name_H-M   'P 1'
#
loop_
_entity.id
_entity.type
_entity.pdbx_description
1 polymer ?
#
loop_
_entity_poly.entity_id
_entity_poly.type
_entity_poly.pdbx_seq_one_letter_code
_entity_poly.pdbx_strand_id
1 'polypeptide(L)'
;MNIISKKETFYNYIHLWYHLSINKNELFESQGNIKTYREEIIMMLTKRIQNIKPAATLALTGKVAELRKQGIDVIAFNLGEPDFGTPQNICDAAKAAIDAQKTKYTVVSGIMDLKEAICAKFLKDNNVVYKPNEICIGTGAKQPLVNAVLALCEEGDEVIIPTPCWVSYIEMVKLSGATPVLVQNREEDGFALNVEGIKKAITPKTKAIMINTPNNPTGAVYTKEQLTELAELACKHDFYIIS
;
A
#
# COMPACT_ATOMS: atom_id res chain seq x y z
N MET A 1 -6.63 -32.95 24.18
CA MET A 1 -6.70 -31.47 24.26
C MET A 1 -7.22 -30.96 22.92
N ASN A 2 -8.47 -30.50 22.90
CA ASN A 2 -9.28 -30.37 21.67
C ASN A 2 -8.86 -29.20 20.79
N ILE A 3 -8.26 -29.48 19.66
CA ILE A 3 -7.93 -28.49 18.59
C ILE A 3 -9.22 -27.87 17.97
N ILE A 4 -10.36 -28.53 18.11
CA ILE A 4 -11.67 -28.10 17.58
C ILE A 4 -12.18 -26.83 18.29
N SER A 5 -11.94 -26.65 19.60
CA SER A 5 -12.39 -25.45 20.33
C SER A 5 -11.70 -24.17 19.92
N LYS A 6 -10.45 -24.24 19.45
CA LYS A 6 -9.70 -23.07 18.98
C LYS A 6 -10.08 -22.61 17.57
N LYS A 7 -10.56 -23.52 16.71
CA LYS A 7 -11.04 -23.17 15.36
C LYS A 7 -12.39 -22.43 15.40
N GLU A 8 -13.33 -22.90 16.22
CA GLU A 8 -14.62 -22.20 16.38
C GLU A 8 -14.43 -20.81 16.99
N THR A 9 -13.53 -20.68 17.97
CA THR A 9 -13.19 -19.37 18.56
C THR A 9 -12.57 -18.45 17.50
N PHE A 10 -11.66 -18.94 16.65
CA PHE A 10 -11.02 -18.14 15.61
C PHE A 10 -12.02 -17.67 14.53
N TYR A 11 -12.95 -18.52 14.09
CA TYR A 11 -14.02 -18.15 13.14
C TYR A 11 -14.97 -17.12 13.73
N ASN A 12 -15.34 -17.27 15.00
CA ASN A 12 -16.18 -16.31 15.71
C ASN A 12 -15.48 -14.96 15.90
N TYR A 13 -14.15 -14.93 16.08
CA TYR A 13 -13.37 -13.70 16.17
C TYR A 13 -13.25 -12.98 14.83
N ILE A 14 -13.04 -13.69 13.70
CA ILE A 14 -13.04 -13.08 12.37
C ILE A 14 -14.43 -12.53 12.01
N HIS A 15 -15.50 -13.26 12.33
CA HIS A 15 -16.87 -12.81 12.11
C HIS A 15 -17.21 -11.60 12.98
N LEU A 16 -16.76 -11.58 14.22
CA LEU A 16 -16.92 -10.46 15.15
C LEU A 16 -16.12 -9.23 14.69
N TRP A 17 -14.90 -9.42 14.16
CA TRP A 17 -14.10 -8.33 13.59
C TRP A 17 -14.75 -7.73 12.34
N TYR A 18 -15.31 -8.55 11.47
CA TYR A 18 -16.07 -8.11 10.29
C TYR A 18 -17.31 -7.32 10.69
N HIS A 19 -18.09 -7.80 11.66
CA HIS A 19 -19.26 -7.10 12.17
C HIS A 19 -18.93 -5.83 12.97
N LEU A 20 -17.87 -5.82 13.74
CA LEU A 20 -17.41 -4.63 14.48
C LEU A 20 -16.87 -3.53 13.53
N SER A 21 -16.40 -3.90 12.35
CA SER A 21 -16.00 -2.93 11.31
C SER A 21 -17.18 -2.30 10.57
N ILE A 22 -18.32 -3.01 10.48
CA ILE A 22 -19.50 -2.60 9.70
C ILE A 22 -20.57 -1.93 10.56
N ASN A 23 -20.73 -2.28 11.84
CA ASN A 23 -21.88 -1.82 12.65
C ASN A 23 -21.43 -1.29 14.02
N LYS A 24 -20.78 -0.13 14.04
CA LYS A 24 -20.31 0.50 15.29
C LYS A 24 -21.42 0.98 16.24
N ASN A 25 -22.64 1.18 15.78
CA ASN A 25 -23.65 1.91 16.54
C ASN A 25 -24.73 1.04 17.23
N GLU A 26 -24.95 -0.21 16.82
CA GLU A 26 -26.04 -1.03 17.39
C GLU A 26 -25.61 -2.00 18.49
N LEU A 27 -24.32 -2.29 18.63
CA LEU A 27 -23.80 -3.23 19.64
C LEU A 27 -23.32 -2.56 20.94
N PHE A 28 -23.31 -1.22 20.99
CA PHE A 28 -22.74 -0.47 22.12
C PHE A 28 -23.64 -0.34 23.36
N GLU A 29 -24.93 -0.67 23.26
CA GLU A 29 -25.86 -0.45 24.40
C GLU A 29 -26.04 -1.64 25.34
N SER A 30 -25.56 -2.83 25.03
CA SER A 30 -25.97 -4.01 25.82
C SER A 30 -24.92 -4.67 26.69
N GLN A 31 -23.61 -4.38 26.62
CA GLN A 31 -22.66 -5.03 27.55
C GLN A 31 -21.35 -4.24 27.77
N GLY A 32 -21.06 -3.95 29.04
CA GLY A 32 -19.91 -3.18 29.54
C GLY A 32 -18.50 -3.79 29.36
N ASN A 33 -18.27 -4.71 28.41
CA ASN A 33 -17.01 -5.46 28.28
C ASN A 33 -16.34 -5.39 26.90
N ILE A 34 -16.81 -4.57 25.95
CA ILE A 34 -16.26 -4.53 24.59
C ILE A 34 -14.83 -4.00 24.57
N LYS A 35 -14.48 -3.07 25.46
CA LYS A 35 -13.13 -2.52 25.56
C LYS A 35 -12.12 -3.60 25.97
N THR A 36 -12.45 -4.46 26.89
CA THR A 36 -11.64 -5.56 27.38
C THR A 36 -11.40 -6.62 26.29
N TYR A 37 -12.43 -7.01 25.53
CA TYR A 37 -12.30 -7.94 24.41
C TYR A 37 -11.42 -7.40 23.30
N ARG A 38 -11.49 -6.11 23.00
CA ARG A 38 -10.65 -5.47 21.98
C ARG A 38 -9.17 -5.47 22.39
N GLU A 39 -8.89 -5.18 23.65
CA GLU A 39 -7.55 -5.21 24.20
C GLU A 39 -6.97 -6.63 24.23
N GLU A 40 -7.77 -7.63 24.59
CA GLU A 40 -7.39 -9.04 24.56
C GLU A 40 -7.09 -9.54 23.14
N ILE A 41 -7.92 -9.19 22.13
CA ILE A 41 -7.68 -9.55 20.73
C ILE A 41 -6.39 -8.92 20.23
N ILE A 42 -6.13 -7.65 20.54
CA ILE A 42 -4.91 -6.96 20.14
C ILE A 42 -3.68 -7.67 20.74
N MET A 43 -3.74 -8.12 21.98
CA MET A 43 -2.63 -8.85 22.62
C MET A 43 -2.36 -10.22 22.01
N MET A 44 -3.33 -10.82 21.30
CA MET A 44 -3.15 -12.08 20.57
C MET A 44 -2.50 -11.90 19.19
N LEU A 45 -2.46 -10.68 18.67
CA LEU A 45 -1.86 -10.38 17.37
C LEU A 45 -0.33 -10.31 17.46
N THR A 46 0.34 -10.55 16.34
CA THR A 46 1.80 -10.40 16.29
C THR A 46 2.21 -8.94 16.53
N LYS A 47 3.39 -8.73 17.10
CA LYS A 47 3.94 -7.38 17.33
C LYS A 47 3.94 -6.53 16.06
N ARG A 48 4.21 -7.12 14.90
CA ARG A 48 4.17 -6.43 13.59
C ARG A 48 2.80 -5.83 13.31
N ILE A 49 1.72 -6.60 13.53
CA ILE A 49 0.35 -6.11 13.31
C ILE A 49 -0.05 -5.09 14.37
N GLN A 50 0.38 -5.25 15.62
CA GLN A 50 0.12 -4.27 16.68
C GLN A 50 0.74 -2.90 16.40
N ASN A 51 1.87 -2.86 15.67
CA ASN A 51 2.57 -1.64 15.27
C ASN A 51 1.97 -0.96 14.03
N ILE A 52 1.02 -1.59 13.31
CA ILE A 52 0.36 -1.01 12.14
C ILE A 52 -0.73 -0.04 12.58
N LYS A 53 -0.67 1.17 12.07
CA LYS A 53 -1.71 2.18 12.31
C LYS A 53 -2.83 2.06 11.26
N PRO A 54 -4.11 2.17 11.67
CA PRO A 54 -5.20 2.28 10.70
C PRO A 54 -4.99 3.46 9.76
N ALA A 55 -5.34 3.29 8.48
CA ALA A 55 -5.25 4.36 7.51
C ALA A 55 -6.15 5.54 7.92
N ALA A 56 -5.57 6.71 8.14
CA ALA A 56 -6.29 7.92 8.53
C ALA A 56 -7.40 8.30 7.52
N THR A 57 -7.17 8.02 6.24
CA THR A 57 -8.14 8.24 5.15
C THR A 57 -9.44 7.47 5.36
N LEU A 58 -9.39 6.22 5.85
CA LEU A 58 -10.58 5.41 6.12
C LEU A 58 -11.40 5.96 7.29
N ALA A 59 -10.75 6.42 8.35
CA ALA A 59 -11.42 7.04 9.49
C ALA A 59 -12.16 8.34 9.08
N LEU A 60 -11.52 9.16 8.24
CA LEU A 60 -12.12 10.37 7.69
C LEU A 60 -13.31 10.07 6.77
N THR A 61 -13.23 9.02 5.94
CA THR A 61 -14.34 8.61 5.07
C THR A 61 -15.59 8.26 5.88
N GLY A 62 -15.42 7.52 6.99
CA GLY A 62 -16.52 7.22 7.91
C GLY A 62 -17.16 8.49 8.49
N LYS A 63 -16.34 9.46 8.92
CA LYS A 63 -16.83 10.73 9.48
C LYS A 63 -17.57 11.58 8.43
N VAL A 64 -17.05 11.65 7.19
CA VAL A 64 -17.73 12.35 6.08
C VAL A 64 -19.12 11.73 5.81
N ALA A 65 -19.20 10.40 5.77
CA ALA A 65 -20.47 9.71 5.57
C ALA A 65 -21.48 9.99 6.70
N GLU A 66 -21.02 10.06 7.95
CA GLU A 66 -21.85 10.40 9.10
C GLU A 66 -22.38 11.84 9.02
N LEU A 67 -21.52 12.82 8.74
CA LEU A 67 -21.91 14.23 8.59
C LEU A 67 -22.93 14.42 7.45
N ARG A 68 -22.74 13.74 6.31
CA ARG A 68 -23.70 13.77 5.21
C ARG A 68 -25.05 13.17 5.59
N LYS A 69 -25.09 12.11 6.41
CA LYS A 69 -26.36 11.56 6.95
C LYS A 69 -27.09 12.56 7.83
N GLN A 70 -26.36 13.46 8.50
CA GLN A 70 -26.93 14.55 9.31
C GLN A 70 -27.39 15.75 8.47
N GLY A 71 -27.33 15.68 7.15
CA GLY A 71 -27.71 16.75 6.24
C GLY A 71 -26.67 17.85 6.07
N ILE A 72 -25.45 17.65 6.57
CA ILE A 72 -24.35 18.61 6.44
C ILE A 72 -23.72 18.44 5.06
N ASP A 73 -23.65 19.53 4.29
CA ASP A 73 -22.91 19.56 3.02
C ASP A 73 -21.41 19.58 3.31
N VAL A 74 -20.73 18.48 2.96
CA VAL A 74 -19.31 18.28 3.22
C VAL A 74 -18.54 18.20 1.92
N ILE A 75 -17.61 19.14 1.72
CA ILE A 75 -16.61 19.07 0.65
C ILE A 75 -15.50 18.14 1.13
N ALA A 76 -15.36 16.96 0.51
CA ALA A 76 -14.45 15.92 0.95
C ALA A 76 -13.17 15.90 0.09
N PHE A 77 -12.01 16.15 0.72
CA PHE A 77 -10.68 16.06 0.12
C PHE A 77 -9.83 14.91 0.70
N ASN A 78 -10.46 13.99 1.43
CA ASN A 78 -9.79 12.92 2.14
C ASN A 78 -9.49 11.67 1.29
N LEU A 79 -10.15 11.54 0.13
CA LEU A 79 -9.99 10.42 -0.80
C LEU A 79 -9.89 10.97 -2.23
N GLY A 80 -8.86 10.52 -2.95
CA GLY A 80 -8.69 10.83 -4.36
C GLY A 80 -9.04 9.61 -5.21
N GLU A 81 -10.02 9.76 -6.10
CA GLU A 81 -10.37 8.78 -7.13
C GLU A 81 -10.73 9.52 -8.43
N PRO A 82 -10.54 8.88 -9.60
CA PRO A 82 -10.99 9.46 -10.86
C PRO A 82 -12.50 9.75 -10.84
N ASP A 83 -12.92 10.92 -11.30
CA ASP A 83 -14.33 11.31 -11.44
C ASP A 83 -14.97 10.75 -12.72
N PHE A 84 -14.18 10.19 -13.62
CA PHE A 84 -14.64 9.46 -14.81
C PHE A 84 -14.90 8.00 -14.49
N GLY A 85 -15.96 7.43 -15.05
CA GLY A 85 -16.21 5.99 -15.02
C GLY A 85 -15.16 5.20 -15.82
N THR A 86 -15.15 3.89 -15.64
CA THR A 86 -14.31 3.00 -16.44
C THR A 86 -14.66 3.16 -17.94
N PRO A 87 -13.66 3.35 -18.84
CA PRO A 87 -13.89 3.46 -20.26
C PRO A 87 -14.69 2.26 -20.82
N GLN A 88 -15.63 2.54 -21.76
CA GLN A 88 -16.59 1.55 -22.22
C GLN A 88 -15.91 0.30 -22.82
N ASN A 89 -14.83 0.49 -23.59
CA ASN A 89 -14.06 -0.61 -24.17
C ASN A 89 -13.47 -1.56 -23.10
N ILE A 90 -13.08 -1.04 -21.94
CA ILE A 90 -12.57 -1.84 -20.81
C ILE A 90 -13.74 -2.60 -20.16
N CYS A 91 -14.89 -1.94 -19.98
CA CYS A 91 -16.09 -2.59 -19.47
C CYS A 91 -16.53 -3.77 -20.37
N ASP A 92 -16.53 -3.56 -21.68
CA ASP A 92 -16.95 -4.56 -22.65
C ASP A 92 -15.97 -5.74 -22.70
N ALA A 93 -14.66 -5.48 -22.62
CA ALA A 93 -13.64 -6.52 -22.53
C ALA A 93 -13.80 -7.36 -21.24
N ALA A 94 -14.12 -6.75 -20.12
CA ALA A 94 -14.36 -7.46 -18.86
C ALA A 94 -15.61 -8.36 -18.95
N LYS A 95 -16.71 -7.86 -19.50
CA LYS A 95 -17.93 -8.62 -19.74
C LYS A 95 -17.67 -9.82 -20.66
N ALA A 96 -17.00 -9.58 -21.79
CA ALA A 96 -16.62 -10.64 -22.74
C ALA A 96 -15.75 -11.72 -22.10
N ALA A 97 -14.83 -11.35 -21.20
CA ALA A 97 -14.02 -12.32 -20.47
C ALA A 97 -14.85 -13.19 -19.51
N ILE A 98 -15.86 -12.60 -18.85
CA ILE A 98 -16.80 -13.34 -17.99
C ILE A 98 -17.63 -14.30 -18.84
N ASP A 99 -18.21 -13.84 -19.94
CA ASP A 99 -19.02 -14.65 -20.86
C ASP A 99 -18.20 -15.81 -21.45
N ALA A 100 -16.93 -15.57 -21.75
CA ALA A 100 -15.96 -16.57 -22.18
C ALA A 100 -15.45 -17.50 -21.06
N GLN A 101 -16.03 -17.42 -19.85
CA GLN A 101 -15.68 -18.23 -18.69
C GLN A 101 -14.19 -18.14 -18.29
N LYS A 102 -13.53 -16.99 -18.53
CA LYS A 102 -12.17 -16.73 -18.07
C LYS A 102 -12.12 -16.45 -16.55
N THR A 103 -12.70 -17.35 -15.77
CA THR A 103 -12.90 -17.25 -14.31
C THR A 103 -12.23 -18.38 -13.54
N LYS A 104 -11.33 -19.12 -14.18
CA LYS A 104 -10.57 -20.22 -13.59
C LYS A 104 -9.19 -19.76 -13.10
N TYR A 105 -8.50 -20.65 -12.38
CA TYR A 105 -7.12 -20.39 -11.95
C TYR A 105 -6.20 -20.06 -13.12
N THR A 106 -5.30 -19.13 -12.89
CA THR A 106 -4.28 -18.72 -13.84
C THR A 106 -2.89 -18.97 -13.26
N VAL A 107 -1.85 -18.71 -14.03
CA VAL A 107 -0.46 -18.72 -13.54
C VAL A 107 -0.31 -17.66 -12.43
N VAL A 108 0.38 -18.02 -11.33
CA VAL A 108 0.51 -17.20 -10.13
C VAL A 108 1.07 -15.81 -10.42
N SER A 109 2.02 -15.71 -11.35
CA SER A 109 2.65 -14.43 -11.74
C SER A 109 1.83 -13.61 -12.76
N GLY A 110 0.64 -14.07 -13.15
CA GLY A 110 -0.25 -13.40 -14.12
C GLY A 110 -0.26 -14.06 -15.51
N ILE A 111 -1.32 -13.79 -16.28
CA ILE A 111 -1.50 -14.35 -17.62
C ILE A 111 -0.49 -13.75 -18.61
N MET A 112 -0.07 -14.56 -19.60
CA MET A 112 0.99 -14.18 -20.53
C MET A 112 0.60 -12.95 -21.36
N ASP A 113 -0.62 -12.90 -21.91
CA ASP A 113 -1.11 -11.80 -22.73
C ASP A 113 -0.98 -10.43 -22.00
N LEU A 114 -1.28 -10.41 -20.68
CA LEU A 114 -1.15 -9.18 -19.87
C LEU A 114 0.32 -8.81 -19.65
N LYS A 115 1.19 -9.78 -19.40
CA LYS A 115 2.62 -9.56 -19.22
C LYS A 115 3.27 -9.00 -20.49
N GLU A 116 2.93 -9.57 -21.64
CA GLU A 116 3.40 -9.08 -22.93
C GLU A 116 2.91 -7.66 -23.22
N ALA A 117 1.64 -7.37 -22.92
CA ALA A 117 1.08 -6.03 -23.05
C ALA A 117 1.80 -5.01 -22.14
N ILE A 118 2.17 -5.40 -20.92
CA ILE A 118 2.95 -4.57 -19.99
C ILE A 118 4.35 -4.33 -20.55
N CYS A 119 5.03 -5.36 -21.04
CA CYS A 119 6.35 -5.21 -21.68
C CYS A 119 6.30 -4.25 -22.85
N ALA A 120 5.29 -4.41 -23.74
CA ALA A 120 5.08 -3.52 -24.87
C ALA A 120 4.82 -2.05 -24.44
N LYS A 121 4.03 -1.86 -23.36
CA LYS A 121 3.79 -0.54 -22.79
C LYS A 121 5.08 0.10 -22.27
N PHE A 122 5.89 -0.62 -21.47
CA PHE A 122 7.15 -0.09 -20.97
C PHE A 122 8.12 0.28 -22.09
N LEU A 123 8.19 -0.53 -23.14
CA LEU A 123 9.02 -0.20 -24.30
C LEU A 123 8.51 1.07 -25.00
N LYS A 124 7.20 1.15 -25.26
CA LYS A 124 6.58 2.27 -25.98
C LYS A 124 6.65 3.59 -25.20
N ASP A 125 6.27 3.56 -23.92
CA ASP A 125 6.05 4.78 -23.14
C ASP A 125 7.32 5.24 -22.40
N ASN A 126 8.20 4.30 -22.05
CA ASN A 126 9.35 4.57 -21.18
C ASN A 126 10.70 4.21 -21.84
N ASN A 127 10.68 3.60 -23.02
CA ASN A 127 11.88 3.07 -23.69
C ASN A 127 12.68 2.08 -22.82
N VAL A 128 11.96 1.28 -22.01
CA VAL A 128 12.52 0.25 -21.12
C VAL A 128 12.12 -1.12 -21.62
N VAL A 129 13.08 -2.02 -21.76
CA VAL A 129 12.86 -3.39 -22.23
C VAL A 129 12.77 -4.34 -21.05
N TYR A 130 11.62 -4.99 -20.90
CA TYR A 130 11.39 -6.10 -19.98
C TYR A 130 10.98 -7.36 -20.73
N LYS A 131 11.23 -8.52 -20.13
CA LYS A 131 10.74 -9.82 -20.59
C LYS A 131 9.53 -10.25 -19.73
N PRO A 132 8.60 -11.07 -20.25
CA PRO A 132 7.44 -11.51 -19.50
C PRO A 132 7.76 -12.25 -18.18
N ASN A 133 8.93 -12.91 -18.10
CA ASN A 133 9.38 -13.57 -16.86
C ASN A 133 9.89 -12.58 -15.77
N GLU A 134 10.09 -11.32 -16.12
CA GLU A 134 10.44 -10.24 -15.18
C GLU A 134 9.20 -9.48 -14.67
N ILE A 135 7.99 -9.87 -15.14
CA ILE A 135 6.72 -9.25 -14.76
C ILE A 135 5.96 -10.19 -13.80
N CYS A 136 5.51 -9.61 -12.69
CA CYS A 136 4.59 -10.24 -11.75
C CYS A 136 3.36 -9.34 -11.54
N ILE A 137 2.16 -9.90 -11.73
CA ILE A 137 0.90 -9.17 -11.63
C ILE A 137 0.34 -9.32 -10.21
N GLY A 138 -0.14 -8.21 -9.66
CA GLY A 138 -0.83 -8.18 -8.38
C GLY A 138 -2.17 -7.44 -8.45
N THR A 139 -2.96 -7.54 -7.38
CA THR A 139 -4.25 -6.87 -7.27
C THR A 139 -4.04 -5.40 -6.87
N GLY A 140 -3.94 -4.53 -7.87
CA GLY A 140 -3.58 -3.12 -7.69
C GLY A 140 -2.13 -2.96 -7.21
N ALA A 141 -1.61 -1.72 -7.21
CA ALA A 141 -0.20 -1.44 -6.87
C ALA A 141 0.18 -1.78 -5.41
N LYS A 142 -0.78 -1.74 -4.49
CA LYS A 142 -0.51 -1.99 -3.06
C LYS A 142 0.03 -3.39 -2.80
N GLN A 143 -0.55 -4.42 -3.42
CA GLN A 143 -0.14 -5.80 -3.20
C GLN A 143 1.30 -6.08 -3.70
N PRO A 144 1.70 -5.74 -4.93
CA PRO A 144 3.08 -5.91 -5.39
C PRO A 144 4.09 -5.16 -4.53
N LEU A 145 3.78 -3.94 -4.09
CA LEU A 145 4.66 -3.17 -3.20
C LEU A 145 4.86 -3.86 -1.85
N VAL A 146 3.77 -4.35 -1.23
CA VAL A 146 3.89 -5.12 0.02
C VAL A 146 4.71 -6.39 -0.21
N ASN A 147 4.46 -7.11 -1.29
CA ASN A 147 5.22 -8.33 -1.62
C ASN A 147 6.71 -8.02 -1.84
N ALA A 148 7.04 -6.93 -2.52
CA ALA A 148 8.42 -6.51 -2.74
C ALA A 148 9.12 -6.18 -1.42
N VAL A 149 8.47 -5.39 -0.55
CA VAL A 149 9.04 -5.04 0.76
C VAL A 149 9.21 -6.27 1.64
N LEU A 150 8.22 -7.19 1.67
CA LEU A 150 8.32 -8.44 2.44
C LEU A 150 9.39 -9.40 1.89
N ALA A 151 9.68 -9.35 0.59
CA ALA A 151 10.71 -10.19 -0.03
C ALA A 151 12.13 -9.63 0.15
N LEU A 152 12.26 -8.30 0.28
CA LEU A 152 13.56 -7.63 0.32
C LEU A 152 14.00 -7.26 1.74
N CYS A 153 13.07 -7.03 2.68
CA CYS A 153 13.34 -6.39 3.96
C CYS A 153 12.88 -7.26 5.13
N GLU A 154 13.66 -7.23 6.22
CA GLU A 154 13.37 -7.94 7.47
C GLU A 154 13.69 -7.07 8.71
N GLU A 155 13.56 -7.64 9.90
CA GLU A 155 13.88 -6.96 11.15
C GLU A 155 15.38 -6.58 11.19
N GLY A 156 15.63 -5.31 11.46
CA GLY A 156 16.99 -4.73 11.49
C GLY A 156 17.32 -3.92 10.24
N ASP A 157 16.60 -4.13 9.12
CA ASP A 157 16.77 -3.34 7.90
C ASP A 157 16.12 -1.95 8.03
N GLU A 158 16.62 -1.02 7.23
CA GLU A 158 16.10 0.35 7.11
C GLU A 158 15.63 0.61 5.67
N VAL A 159 14.45 1.23 5.54
CA VAL A 159 13.93 1.66 4.25
C VAL A 159 13.72 3.16 4.27
N ILE A 160 14.44 3.88 3.42
CA ILE A 160 14.33 5.33 3.28
C ILE A 160 13.02 5.66 2.54
N ILE A 161 12.28 6.64 3.06
CA ILE A 161 11.02 7.11 2.46
C ILE A 161 11.05 8.64 2.43
N PRO A 162 11.20 9.26 1.25
CA PRO A 162 11.01 10.70 1.10
C PRO A 162 9.57 11.11 1.46
N THR A 163 9.41 12.17 2.24
CA THR A 163 8.12 12.69 2.69
C THR A 163 7.91 14.13 2.23
N PRO A 164 6.66 14.58 1.98
CA PRO A 164 5.38 13.84 2.08
C PRO A 164 5.30 12.64 1.14
N CYS A 165 4.64 11.56 1.60
CA CYS A 165 4.51 10.33 0.83
C CYS A 165 3.12 9.72 0.99
N TRP A 166 2.78 8.75 0.15
CA TRP A 166 1.59 7.95 0.37
C TRP A 166 1.68 7.22 1.71
N VAL A 167 0.70 7.47 2.57
CA VAL A 167 0.68 7.01 3.97
C VAL A 167 0.90 5.49 4.15
N SER A 168 0.54 4.70 3.13
CA SER A 168 0.70 3.24 3.17
C SER A 168 2.16 2.78 3.12
N TYR A 169 3.09 3.55 2.57
CA TYR A 169 4.51 3.14 2.47
C TYR A 169 5.12 2.85 3.84
N ILE A 170 4.89 3.73 4.81
CA ILE A 170 5.38 3.59 6.18
C ILE A 170 4.88 2.29 6.81
N GLU A 171 3.59 2.00 6.64
CA GLU A 171 2.97 0.82 7.23
C GLU A 171 3.39 -0.48 6.51
N MET A 172 3.66 -0.43 5.20
CA MET A 172 4.23 -1.57 4.44
C MET A 172 5.62 -1.95 4.96
N VAL A 173 6.47 -0.96 5.19
CA VAL A 173 7.82 -1.18 5.74
C VAL A 173 7.73 -1.77 7.16
N LYS A 174 6.90 -1.22 8.04
CA LYS A 174 6.69 -1.78 9.38
C LYS A 174 6.16 -3.22 9.35
N LEU A 175 5.33 -3.55 8.36
CA LEU A 175 4.79 -4.90 8.20
C LEU A 175 5.88 -5.94 7.91
N SER A 176 6.95 -5.58 7.22
CA SER A 176 8.10 -6.48 7.01
C SER A 176 8.96 -6.65 8.28
N GLY A 177 8.82 -5.77 9.26
CA GLY A 177 9.67 -5.70 10.45
C GLY A 177 10.79 -4.67 10.32
N ALA A 178 11.00 -4.12 9.12
CA ALA A 178 12.01 -3.09 8.88
C ALA A 178 11.61 -1.73 9.46
N THR A 179 12.58 -0.84 9.58
CA THR A 179 12.42 0.51 10.11
C THR A 179 12.27 1.52 8.97
N PRO A 180 11.15 2.27 8.88
CA PRO A 180 11.03 3.37 7.93
C PRO A 180 11.87 4.57 8.38
N VAL A 181 12.80 5.02 7.54
CA VAL A 181 13.64 6.21 7.73
C VAL A 181 13.09 7.34 6.88
N LEU A 182 12.48 8.33 7.52
CA LEU A 182 11.79 9.41 6.83
C LEU A 182 12.76 10.54 6.49
N VAL A 183 12.81 10.95 5.22
CA VAL A 183 13.59 12.09 4.73
C VAL A 183 12.64 13.15 4.19
N GLN A 184 12.64 14.32 4.81
CA GLN A 184 11.73 15.39 4.45
C GLN A 184 12.18 16.12 3.18
N ASN A 185 11.29 16.18 2.18
CA ASN A 185 11.34 17.15 1.09
C ASN A 185 10.62 18.42 1.55
N ARG A 186 11.13 19.58 1.21
CA ARG A 186 10.62 20.86 1.72
C ARG A 186 9.66 21.51 0.72
N GLU A 187 8.64 22.16 1.25
CA GLU A 187 7.64 22.90 0.47
C GLU A 187 8.28 24.07 -0.32
N GLU A 188 9.21 24.77 0.30
CA GLU A 188 9.93 25.91 -0.31
C GLU A 188 10.78 25.48 -1.52
N ASP A 189 11.13 24.19 -1.64
CA ASP A 189 11.82 23.62 -2.78
C ASP A 189 10.85 22.93 -3.77
N GLY A 190 9.52 23.19 -3.65
CA GLY A 190 8.49 22.53 -4.45
C GLY A 190 8.41 21.01 -4.22
N PHE A 191 8.79 20.53 -3.05
CA PHE A 191 8.90 19.12 -2.69
C PHE A 191 9.87 18.32 -3.59
N ALA A 192 10.89 18.99 -4.13
CA ALA A 192 11.97 18.33 -4.85
C ALA A 192 12.64 17.23 -4.01
N LEU A 193 13.16 16.20 -4.65
CA LEU A 193 13.82 15.09 -3.95
C LEU A 193 15.04 15.60 -3.17
N ASN A 194 15.02 15.46 -1.85
CA ASN A 194 16.12 15.88 -0.98
C ASN A 194 17.25 14.84 -0.98
N VAL A 195 18.04 14.82 -2.06
CA VAL A 195 19.13 13.83 -2.24
C VAL A 195 20.19 13.97 -1.15
N GLU A 196 20.52 15.19 -0.71
CA GLU A 196 21.45 15.41 0.39
C GLU A 196 20.94 14.87 1.75
N GLY A 197 19.62 14.99 2.00
CA GLY A 197 18.97 14.36 3.14
C GLY A 197 19.02 12.84 3.06
N ILE A 198 18.76 12.27 1.88
CA ILE A 198 18.86 10.82 1.62
C ILE A 198 20.30 10.35 1.89
N LYS A 199 21.29 11.01 1.35
CA LYS A 199 22.72 10.68 1.54
C LYS A 199 23.11 10.63 3.02
N LYS A 200 22.63 11.57 3.82
CA LYS A 200 22.86 11.59 5.28
C LYS A 200 22.11 10.50 6.03
N ALA A 201 20.99 10.01 5.47
CA ALA A 201 20.17 8.97 6.09
C ALA A 201 20.65 7.55 5.75
N ILE A 202 21.56 7.37 4.79
CA ILE A 202 22.11 6.06 4.43
C ILE A 202 22.98 5.53 5.56
N THR A 203 22.70 4.29 5.98
CA THR A 203 23.47 3.53 6.97
C THR A 203 23.83 2.15 6.41
N PRO A 204 24.68 1.37 7.08
CA PRO A 204 24.92 -0.02 6.71
C PRO A 204 23.68 -0.92 6.76
N LYS A 205 22.56 -0.44 7.35
CA LYS A 205 21.28 -1.14 7.44
C LYS A 205 20.31 -0.75 6.32
N THR A 206 20.65 0.27 5.53
CA THR A 206 19.79 0.74 4.44
C THR A 206 19.65 -0.35 3.39
N LYS A 207 18.44 -0.91 3.27
CA LYS A 207 18.10 -2.00 2.35
C LYS A 207 17.44 -1.51 1.08
N ALA A 208 16.60 -0.49 1.20
CA ALA A 208 15.86 0.07 0.07
C ALA A 208 15.49 1.53 0.29
N ILE A 209 15.13 2.19 -0.80
CA ILE A 209 14.40 3.46 -0.81
C ILE A 209 13.11 3.27 -1.60
N MET A 210 12.00 3.86 -1.11
CA MET A 210 10.73 3.91 -1.84
C MET A 210 10.49 5.30 -2.36
N ILE A 211 10.37 5.44 -3.68
CA ILE A 211 10.09 6.73 -4.35
C ILE A 211 8.81 6.63 -5.19
N ASN A 212 8.22 7.79 -5.48
CA ASN A 212 7.06 7.91 -6.35
C ASN A 212 7.12 9.26 -7.09
N THR A 213 7.12 9.22 -8.42
CA THR A 213 7.15 10.43 -9.25
C THR A 213 6.27 10.25 -10.49
N PRO A 214 5.28 11.12 -10.75
CA PRO A 214 4.81 12.22 -9.89
C PRO A 214 4.40 11.73 -8.51
N ASN A 215 4.80 12.49 -7.46
CA ASN A 215 4.63 12.04 -6.08
C ASN A 215 3.18 12.13 -5.60
N ASN A 216 2.73 11.13 -4.89
CA ASN A 216 1.51 11.16 -4.10
C ASN A 216 1.88 11.49 -2.63
N PRO A 217 1.43 12.64 -2.02
CA PRO A 217 0.30 13.47 -2.47
C PRO A 217 0.69 14.80 -3.15
N THR A 218 1.96 15.17 -3.26
CA THR A 218 2.39 16.53 -3.62
C THR A 218 2.28 16.85 -5.12
N GLY A 219 2.27 15.84 -5.98
CA GLY A 219 2.35 16.01 -7.44
C GLY A 219 3.76 16.37 -7.93
N ALA A 220 4.75 16.48 -7.05
CA ALA A 220 6.12 16.83 -7.42
C ALA A 220 6.73 15.78 -8.38
N VAL A 221 7.41 16.27 -9.41
CA VAL A 221 8.14 15.45 -10.37
C VAL A 221 9.63 15.58 -10.08
N TYR A 222 10.30 14.46 -9.85
CA TYR A 222 11.74 14.44 -9.62
C TYR A 222 12.50 14.59 -10.93
N THR A 223 13.57 15.39 -10.93
CA THR A 223 14.36 15.64 -12.13
C THR A 223 15.26 14.45 -12.49
N LYS A 224 15.70 14.41 -13.73
CA LYS A 224 16.64 13.40 -14.18
C LYS A 224 17.95 13.42 -13.38
N GLU A 225 18.43 14.60 -13.04
CA GLU A 225 19.65 14.82 -12.26
C GLU A 225 19.49 14.22 -10.86
N GLN A 226 18.37 14.50 -10.16
CA GLN A 226 18.06 13.95 -8.84
C GLN A 226 17.96 12.42 -8.86
N LEU A 227 17.30 11.86 -9.89
CA LEU A 227 17.16 10.41 -10.03
C LEU A 227 18.49 9.74 -10.40
N THR A 228 19.34 10.41 -11.18
CA THR A 228 20.68 9.92 -11.51
C THR A 228 21.56 9.86 -10.27
N GLU A 229 21.59 10.94 -9.49
CA GLU A 229 22.36 10.98 -8.23
C GLU A 229 21.86 9.93 -7.24
N LEU A 230 20.53 9.74 -7.13
CA LEU A 230 19.95 8.67 -6.32
C LEU A 230 20.41 7.27 -6.78
N ALA A 231 20.42 7.03 -8.11
CA ALA A 231 20.87 5.76 -8.68
C ALA A 231 22.35 5.50 -8.40
N GLU A 232 23.20 6.53 -8.48
CA GLU A 232 24.63 6.44 -8.12
C GLU A 232 24.80 6.09 -6.63
N LEU A 233 24.01 6.70 -5.74
CA LEU A 233 24.01 6.36 -4.32
C LEU A 233 23.57 4.92 -4.08
N ALA A 234 22.52 4.46 -4.78
CA ALA A 234 22.06 3.08 -4.67
C ALA A 234 23.12 2.07 -5.10
N CYS A 235 23.78 2.32 -6.23
CA CYS A 235 24.89 1.48 -6.69
C CYS A 235 26.09 1.50 -5.73
N LYS A 236 26.43 2.67 -5.20
CA LYS A 236 27.57 2.83 -4.28
C LYS A 236 27.37 2.13 -2.94
N HIS A 237 26.14 2.15 -2.43
CA HIS A 237 25.79 1.65 -1.09
C HIS A 237 25.01 0.34 -1.12
N ASP A 238 24.80 -0.24 -2.31
CA ASP A 238 24.15 -1.54 -2.55
C ASP A 238 22.75 -1.68 -1.93
N PHE A 239 21.88 -0.69 -2.19
CA PHE A 239 20.48 -0.75 -1.79
C PHE A 239 19.52 -0.69 -2.98
N TYR A 240 18.31 -1.20 -2.80
CA TYR A 240 17.27 -1.24 -3.83
C TYR A 240 16.51 0.08 -3.96
N ILE A 241 16.09 0.42 -5.19
CA ILE A 241 15.11 1.49 -5.45
C ILE A 241 13.78 0.83 -5.82
N ILE A 242 12.74 1.10 -5.02
CA ILE A 242 11.35 0.71 -5.28
C ILE A 242 10.63 1.95 -5.79
N SER A 243 10.22 1.94 -7.09
CA SER A 243 9.59 3.08 -7.76
C SER A 243 8.23 2.71 -8.35
#